data_b83c0df2ab2eb35bf8ca647f6aa43f02
#
_entry.id   b83c0df2ab2eb35bf8ca647f6aa43f02
#
_cell.length_a   1.000
_cell.length_b   1.000
_cell.length_c   1.000
_cell.angle_alpha   90.00
_cell.angle_beta   90.00
_cell.angle_gamma   90.00
#
_symmetry.space_group_name_H-M   'P 1'
#
loop_
_entity.id
_entity.type
_entity.pdbx_description
1 polymer ?
#
loop_
_entity_poly.entity_id
_entity_poly.type
_entity_poly.pdbx_seq_one_letter_code
_entity_poly.pdbx_strand_id
1 'polypeptide(L)'
;MASNSRSARRRRVNGMVRVLAVAAVGLAAVSCGDDDDNAATESATAAATGDAATEPATASEGGEITVAIVGNPQMEDISSLTPDLFTAQTGIKVNYSVLEEGTLREVVTRDVGASGEQFDVVMIGMYEAPQFGANGWLLDLTPYATADASYQYDDLIPTVRDGLSVDGKLFASPFYAESSFLMYRKDLLEAAGQTMPDNPTWDEVATIARAVDSPETAGICLRGKPGWGDLGASFTTVLNTFGGTWWLANADGSVGAAQVDQPEFKQALQFYVDLVGDAGEDDAANASFNECLAQYRDGKVAMWYDATVAAGLLEADDSPVKGKNGYATAPVKLTDASGWLWSWALAIPANSGDPDTAWKYISWATGPEYIKEAGTHIPGGWAAIPPGTRSSTYEIPEYQQAAAAFADQTLTAMEVAPIDNPGTKPRPGVPGVQYVGIPQFQDVGTRCTEQFSGVIAGRIDIDDALGACQDIASQVGG
;
A
#
# COMPACT_ATOMS: atom_id res chain seq x y z
N MET A 1 19.76 -15.03 -30.97
CA MET A 1 20.88 -14.08 -31.06
C MET A 1 20.43 -12.63 -30.83
N ALA A 2 19.38 -12.40 -30.04
CA ALA A 2 18.85 -11.06 -29.75
C ALA A 2 18.94 -10.67 -28.25
N SER A 3 19.46 -11.53 -27.36
CA SER A 3 19.44 -11.32 -25.91
C SER A 3 20.54 -10.37 -25.35
N ASN A 4 21.39 -9.78 -26.21
CA ASN A 4 22.58 -9.01 -25.76
C ASN A 4 22.49 -7.49 -25.88
N SER A 5 21.30 -6.90 -26.21
CA SER A 5 21.28 -5.46 -26.52
C SER A 5 21.06 -4.54 -25.31
N ARG A 6 20.28 -4.96 -24.30
CA ARG A 6 20.04 -4.11 -23.11
C ARG A 6 21.21 -4.18 -22.10
N SER A 7 21.78 -5.32 -21.84
CA SER A 7 22.93 -5.44 -20.92
C SER A 7 24.17 -4.68 -21.42
N ALA A 8 24.34 -4.58 -22.74
CA ALA A 8 25.43 -3.81 -23.35
C ALA A 8 25.19 -2.27 -23.29
N ARG A 9 23.93 -1.81 -23.28
CA ARG A 9 23.60 -0.37 -23.10
C ARG A 9 23.75 0.09 -21.64
N ARG A 10 23.36 -0.73 -20.64
CA ARG A 10 23.57 -0.42 -19.21
C ARG A 10 25.04 -0.12 -18.86
N ARG A 11 26.01 -0.78 -19.52
CA ARG A 11 27.44 -0.54 -19.27
C ARG A 11 27.99 0.76 -19.88
N ARG A 12 27.27 1.42 -20.81
CA ARG A 12 27.75 2.67 -21.46
C ARG A 12 27.23 3.96 -20.84
N VAL A 13 26.17 3.93 -20.03
CA VAL A 13 25.59 5.15 -19.41
C VAL A 13 26.33 5.55 -18.11
N ASN A 14 27.02 4.63 -17.43
CA ASN A 14 27.76 4.92 -16.19
C ASN A 14 29.11 5.65 -16.37
N GLY A 15 29.41 6.21 -17.51
CA GLY A 15 30.69 6.80 -17.87
C GLY A 15 30.75 8.30 -18.01
N MET A 16 29.75 9.11 -17.56
CA MET A 16 29.87 10.57 -17.71
C MET A 16 29.09 11.38 -16.68
N VAL A 17 29.56 11.39 -15.43
CA VAL A 17 29.15 12.41 -14.45
C VAL A 17 30.15 13.56 -14.50
N ARG A 18 29.77 14.66 -15.07
CA ARG A 18 30.49 15.94 -14.97
C ARG A 18 30.04 16.68 -13.71
N VAL A 19 30.99 16.87 -12.82
CA VAL A 19 30.90 17.72 -11.63
C VAL A 19 30.76 19.17 -12.10
N LEU A 20 29.71 19.86 -11.69
CA LEU A 20 29.58 21.31 -11.74
C LEU A 20 29.48 21.84 -10.31
N ALA A 21 30.54 22.49 -9.88
CA ALA A 21 30.60 23.27 -8.66
C ALA A 21 29.82 24.57 -8.80
N VAL A 22 28.97 24.93 -7.85
CA VAL A 22 28.39 26.26 -7.73
C VAL A 22 28.76 26.82 -6.36
N ALA A 23 29.35 28.03 -6.45
CA ALA A 23 29.86 28.80 -5.34
C ALA A 23 28.76 29.51 -4.54
N ALA A 24 29.02 29.67 -3.26
CA ALA A 24 28.22 30.44 -2.30
C ALA A 24 28.63 31.91 -2.28
N VAL A 25 27.65 32.81 -2.16
CA VAL A 25 27.76 34.20 -1.67
C VAL A 25 26.36 34.55 -1.15
N GLY A 26 26.06 35.05 0.01
CA GLY A 26 26.75 35.85 0.98
C GLY A 26 25.68 36.66 1.75
N LEU A 27 25.89 36.82 3.05
CA LEU A 27 25.04 37.48 4.04
C LEU A 27 24.68 38.94 3.70
N ALA A 28 23.51 39.40 4.21
CA ALA A 28 23.40 40.70 4.89
C ALA A 28 22.20 40.71 5.85
N ALA A 29 22.50 40.96 7.12
CA ALA A 29 21.58 41.33 8.17
C ALA A 29 21.49 42.87 8.25
N VAL A 30 20.48 43.40 8.93
CA VAL A 30 20.28 44.68 9.62
C VAL A 30 18.78 45.00 9.65
N SER A 31 18.06 45.34 10.67
CA SER A 31 18.19 45.88 12.01
C SER A 31 16.84 46.51 12.40
N CYS A 32 16.50 46.34 13.63
CA CYS A 32 15.58 47.04 14.56
C CYS A 32 14.90 48.35 14.12
N GLY A 33 13.69 48.52 14.67
CA GLY A 33 13.05 49.82 14.90
C GLY A 33 11.69 49.65 15.63
N ASP A 34 11.68 49.95 16.92
CA ASP A 34 10.53 50.17 17.80
C ASP A 34 9.70 51.38 17.32
N ASP A 35 8.45 51.44 17.64
CA ASP A 35 7.80 52.37 18.59
C ASP A 35 6.27 52.45 18.42
N ASP A 36 5.64 52.24 19.50
CA ASP A 36 4.46 52.77 20.20
C ASP A 36 3.40 53.65 19.51
N ASP A 37 2.24 53.45 20.08
CA ASP A 37 1.16 54.33 20.54
C ASP A 37 -0.24 54.27 19.86
N ASN A 38 -1.16 53.66 20.54
CA ASN A 38 -2.28 54.18 21.39
C ASN A 38 -3.44 54.98 20.71
N ALA A 39 -4.62 54.66 21.17
CA ALA A 39 -5.88 55.40 21.37
C ALA A 39 -7.08 54.95 20.53
N ALA A 40 -7.96 54.24 21.07
CA ALA A 40 -9.20 54.43 21.82
C ALA A 40 -10.32 55.30 21.15
N THR A 41 -11.56 54.78 21.33
CA THR A 41 -12.90 55.43 21.38
C THR A 41 -13.57 55.66 20.00
N GLU A 42 -14.87 55.45 19.81
CA GLU A 42 -16.08 55.36 20.60
C GLU A 42 -17.27 54.78 19.77
N SER A 43 -18.26 54.38 20.52
CA SER A 43 -19.57 53.86 20.15
C SER A 43 -20.42 54.72 19.20
N ALA A 44 -21.29 54.10 18.44
CA ALA A 44 -22.65 54.56 18.17
C ALA A 44 -23.61 53.41 17.83
N THR A 45 -24.62 53.31 18.65
CA THR A 45 -25.82 52.46 18.60
C THR A 45 -26.76 52.89 17.53
N ALA A 46 -27.37 51.98 16.78
CA ALA A 46 -28.74 52.14 16.26
C ALA A 46 -29.37 50.76 15.99
N ALA A 47 -30.49 50.54 16.65
CA ALA A 47 -31.35 49.37 16.52
C ALA A 47 -32.32 49.53 15.31
N ALA A 48 -32.71 48.38 14.68
CA ALA A 48 -34.09 48.07 14.30
C ALA A 48 -34.24 46.67 13.68
N THR A 49 -34.87 45.79 14.40
CA THR A 49 -35.99 44.87 14.11
C THR A 49 -36.11 44.22 12.72
N GLY A 50 -36.11 42.89 12.73
CA GLY A 50 -36.61 42.06 11.65
C GLY A 50 -36.50 40.58 12.03
N ASP A 51 -37.58 40.00 12.59
CA ASP A 51 -37.75 38.58 12.88
C ASP A 51 -37.58 37.72 11.61
N ALA A 52 -36.66 36.79 11.64
CA ALA A 52 -36.73 35.53 10.93
C ALA A 52 -36.02 34.50 11.82
N ALA A 53 -36.81 33.64 12.46
CA ALA A 53 -36.31 32.52 13.22
C ALA A 53 -35.61 31.55 12.27
N THR A 54 -34.26 31.64 12.22
CA THR A 54 -33.41 30.58 11.75
C THR A 54 -33.03 29.78 13.00
N GLU A 55 -33.43 28.51 13.01
CA GLU A 55 -32.94 27.58 14.03
C GLU A 55 -31.43 27.70 14.09
N PRO A 56 -30.81 27.75 15.27
CA PRO A 56 -29.38 27.73 15.37
C PRO A 56 -28.93 26.34 14.94
N ALA A 57 -28.21 26.23 13.81
CA ALA A 57 -27.34 25.13 13.56
C ALA A 57 -26.46 25.02 14.81
N THR A 58 -26.59 23.93 15.54
CA THR A 58 -25.68 23.57 16.63
C THR A 58 -24.29 23.55 16.03
N ALA A 59 -23.48 24.56 16.32
CA ALA A 59 -22.06 24.53 16.02
C ALA A 59 -21.51 23.28 16.70
N SER A 60 -21.08 22.27 15.93
CA SER A 60 -20.32 21.15 16.43
C SER A 60 -19.06 21.74 17.07
N GLU A 61 -18.73 21.27 18.26
CA GLU A 61 -17.45 21.61 18.92
C GLU A 61 -16.34 21.09 18.00
N GLY A 62 -15.77 21.97 17.16
CA GLY A 62 -14.69 21.61 16.24
C GLY A 62 -13.46 21.20 16.98
N GLY A 63 -13.03 19.97 16.81
CA GLY A 63 -11.74 19.43 17.25
C GLY A 63 -10.68 19.57 16.16
N GLU A 64 -9.46 19.18 16.49
CA GLU A 64 -8.35 19.05 15.54
C GLU A 64 -7.66 17.71 15.77
N ILE A 65 -7.42 16.95 14.70
CA ILE A 65 -6.71 15.66 14.74
C ILE A 65 -5.57 15.62 13.74
N THR A 66 -4.55 14.86 14.08
CA THR A 66 -3.39 14.56 13.20
C THR A 66 -3.47 13.11 12.73
N VAL A 67 -3.45 12.91 11.42
CA VAL A 67 -3.64 11.62 10.75
C VAL A 67 -2.42 11.27 9.92
N ALA A 68 -1.76 10.14 10.20
CA ALA A 68 -0.68 9.61 9.37
C ALA A 68 -1.23 8.64 8.33
N ILE A 69 -0.96 8.88 7.04
CA ILE A 69 -1.39 8.03 5.92
C ILE A 69 -0.26 7.76 4.93
N VAL A 70 -0.37 6.67 4.17
CA VAL A 70 0.54 6.38 3.07
C VAL A 70 0.21 7.25 1.84
N GLY A 71 1.23 7.64 1.08
CA GLY A 71 1.08 8.45 -0.13
C GLY A 71 0.71 7.61 -1.36
N ASN A 72 -0.46 6.96 -1.32
CA ASN A 72 -1.07 6.25 -2.45
C ASN A 72 -2.26 7.05 -2.98
N PRO A 73 -2.70 6.88 -4.24
CA PRO A 73 -3.73 7.72 -4.84
C PRO A 73 -5.03 7.84 -4.04
N GLN A 74 -5.57 6.75 -3.49
CA GLN A 74 -6.82 6.81 -2.71
C GLN A 74 -6.67 7.58 -1.39
N MET A 75 -5.47 7.62 -0.80
CA MET A 75 -5.17 8.41 0.40
C MET A 75 -4.95 9.88 0.07
N GLU A 76 -4.44 10.19 -1.11
CA GLU A 76 -4.37 11.55 -1.63
C GLU A 76 -5.79 12.07 -1.92
N ASP A 77 -6.67 11.23 -2.49
CA ASP A 77 -8.07 11.56 -2.73
C ASP A 77 -8.80 11.92 -1.42
N ILE A 78 -8.73 11.06 -0.37
CA ILE A 78 -9.41 11.37 0.89
C ILE A 78 -8.85 12.64 1.53
N SER A 79 -7.53 12.86 1.49
CA SER A 79 -6.93 14.08 2.05
C SER A 79 -7.42 15.34 1.35
N SER A 80 -7.63 15.25 0.04
CA SER A 80 -8.16 16.33 -0.80
C SER A 80 -9.64 16.60 -0.56
N LEU A 81 -10.44 15.55 -0.32
CA LEU A 81 -11.91 15.66 -0.13
C LEU A 81 -12.31 16.02 1.32
N THR A 82 -11.47 15.73 2.30
CA THR A 82 -11.77 15.95 3.73
C THR A 82 -12.22 17.37 4.08
N PRO A 83 -11.61 18.46 3.55
CA PRO A 83 -12.06 19.83 3.88
C PRO A 83 -13.53 20.09 3.54
N ASP A 84 -13.98 19.62 2.39
CA ASP A 84 -15.33 19.91 1.87
C ASP A 84 -16.37 18.90 2.38
N LEU A 85 -16.00 17.62 2.51
CA LEU A 85 -16.96 16.56 2.83
C LEU A 85 -17.04 16.21 4.31
N PHE A 86 -15.98 16.45 5.09
CA PHE A 86 -15.94 16.14 6.52
C PHE A 86 -15.80 17.39 7.39
N THR A 87 -14.76 18.20 7.16
CA THR A 87 -14.49 19.38 8.00
C THR A 87 -15.60 20.40 7.93
N ALA A 88 -16.15 20.67 6.73
CA ALA A 88 -17.25 21.61 6.54
C ALA A 88 -18.53 21.20 7.30
N GLN A 89 -18.76 19.89 7.48
CA GLN A 89 -19.97 19.36 8.14
C GLN A 89 -19.78 19.23 9.65
N THR A 90 -18.58 18.87 10.11
CA THR A 90 -18.31 18.52 11.52
C THR A 90 -17.60 19.62 12.30
N GLY A 91 -16.94 20.56 11.62
CA GLY A 91 -16.04 21.53 12.22
C GLY A 91 -14.69 20.93 12.66
N ILE A 92 -14.50 19.62 12.54
CA ILE A 92 -13.25 18.93 12.93
C ILE A 92 -12.20 19.19 11.84
N LYS A 93 -11.06 19.74 12.24
CA LYS A 93 -9.91 19.94 11.35
C LYS A 93 -9.03 18.70 11.32
N VAL A 94 -8.64 18.27 10.14
CA VAL A 94 -7.77 17.09 9.93
C VAL A 94 -6.44 17.55 9.34
N ASN A 95 -5.34 17.29 10.06
CA ASN A 95 -3.98 17.54 9.59
C ASN A 95 -3.34 16.23 9.14
N TYR A 96 -3.07 16.11 7.85
CA TYR A 96 -2.48 14.90 7.30
C TYR A 96 -0.95 14.95 7.29
N SER A 97 -0.33 13.83 7.72
CA SER A 97 1.05 13.47 7.43
C SER A 97 1.03 12.39 6.35
N VAL A 98 1.19 12.79 5.10
CA VAL A 98 1.25 11.87 3.95
C VAL A 98 2.70 11.41 3.80
N LEU A 99 2.95 10.13 4.00
CA LEU A 99 4.30 9.56 4.07
C LEU A 99 4.48 8.44 3.03
N GLU A 100 5.70 8.29 2.57
CA GLU A 100 6.10 7.11 1.80
C GLU A 100 5.96 5.84 2.66
N GLU A 101 5.62 4.69 2.07
CA GLU A 101 5.20 3.48 2.78
C GLU A 101 6.20 3.03 3.85
N GLY A 102 7.48 2.89 3.51
CA GLY A 102 8.51 2.46 4.45
C GLY A 102 8.66 3.44 5.61
N THR A 103 8.63 4.75 5.31
CA THR A 103 8.69 5.82 6.31
C THR A 103 7.48 5.82 7.22
N LEU A 104 6.26 5.65 6.67
CA LEU A 104 5.03 5.56 7.46
C LEU A 104 5.12 4.43 8.49
N ARG A 105 5.48 3.22 8.03
CA ARG A 105 5.60 2.04 8.89
C ARG A 105 6.59 2.24 10.03
N GLU A 106 7.75 2.83 9.73
CA GLU A 106 8.78 3.10 10.73
C GLU A 106 8.34 4.14 11.75
N VAL A 107 7.79 5.27 11.29
CA VAL A 107 7.35 6.37 12.15
C VAL A 107 6.19 5.94 13.04
N VAL A 108 5.17 5.27 12.48
CA VAL A 108 4.01 4.78 13.24
C VAL A 108 4.42 3.72 14.26
N THR A 109 5.22 2.71 13.86
CA THR A 109 5.69 1.67 14.81
C THR A 109 6.44 2.29 15.99
N ARG A 110 7.30 3.27 15.72
CA ARG A 110 8.05 3.97 16.77
C ARG A 110 7.14 4.78 17.68
N ASP A 111 6.17 5.51 17.12
CA ASP A 111 5.26 6.37 17.88
C ASP A 111 4.37 5.52 18.81
N VAL A 112 3.62 4.56 18.28
CA VAL A 112 2.71 3.71 19.08
C VAL A 112 3.47 2.83 20.09
N GLY A 113 4.66 2.32 19.71
CA GLY A 113 5.49 1.48 20.59
C GLY A 113 6.13 2.25 21.74
N ALA A 114 6.36 3.56 21.58
CA ALA A 114 6.87 4.45 22.61
C ALA A 114 5.76 5.15 23.42
N SER A 115 4.48 4.84 23.17
CA SER A 115 3.33 5.60 23.67
C SER A 115 3.44 7.09 23.35
N GLY A 116 3.89 7.41 22.12
CA GLY A 116 3.96 8.77 21.59
C GLY A 116 2.57 9.37 21.38
N GLU A 117 2.53 10.67 21.20
CA GLU A 117 1.30 11.45 20.99
C GLU A 117 1.38 12.23 19.67
N GLN A 118 2.14 11.71 18.69
CA GLN A 118 2.34 12.40 17.43
C GLN A 118 1.11 12.37 16.55
N PHE A 119 0.33 11.27 16.62
CA PHE A 119 -0.84 11.05 15.78
C PHE A 119 -2.05 10.63 16.61
N ASP A 120 -3.22 11.15 16.25
CA ASP A 120 -4.53 10.72 16.76
C ASP A 120 -5.08 9.53 15.98
N VAL A 121 -4.75 9.46 14.69
CA VAL A 121 -5.11 8.35 13.80
C VAL A 121 -3.89 7.94 13.00
N VAL A 122 -3.65 6.64 12.91
CA VAL A 122 -2.55 6.06 12.14
C VAL A 122 -3.06 5.07 11.11
N MET A 123 -2.50 5.11 9.91
CA MET A 123 -2.75 4.10 8.89
C MET A 123 -1.76 2.95 9.04
N ILE A 124 -2.30 1.75 9.15
CA ILE A 124 -1.57 0.48 9.32
C ILE A 124 -2.23 -0.61 8.47
N GLY A 125 -1.66 -1.79 8.44
CA GLY A 125 -2.22 -2.91 7.70
C GLY A 125 -2.39 -4.18 8.52
N MET A 126 -2.73 -5.28 7.83
CA MET A 126 -2.97 -6.59 8.43
C MET A 126 -1.73 -7.22 9.09
N TYR A 127 -0.54 -6.71 8.78
CA TYR A 127 0.69 -7.12 9.48
C TYR A 127 0.79 -6.46 10.86
N GLU A 128 0.52 -5.17 10.94
CA GLU A 128 0.70 -4.38 12.17
C GLU A 128 -0.50 -4.52 13.11
N ALA A 129 -1.74 -4.48 12.61
CA ALA A 129 -2.93 -4.37 13.44
C ALA A 129 -3.06 -5.51 14.50
N PRO A 130 -2.84 -6.80 14.16
CA PRO A 130 -2.88 -7.86 15.16
C PRO A 130 -1.75 -7.74 16.20
N GLN A 131 -0.55 -7.37 15.77
CA GLN A 131 0.61 -7.27 16.65
C GLN A 131 0.49 -6.08 17.60
N PHE A 132 0.09 -4.91 17.08
CA PHE A 132 -0.07 -3.68 17.87
C PHE A 132 -1.26 -3.80 18.82
N GLY A 133 -2.36 -4.44 18.37
CA GLY A 133 -3.52 -4.75 19.23
C GLY A 133 -3.16 -5.67 20.38
N ALA A 134 -2.43 -6.77 20.11
CA ALA A 134 -1.96 -7.72 21.14
C ALA A 134 -1.00 -7.06 22.15
N ASN A 135 -0.22 -6.08 21.73
CA ASN A 135 0.68 -5.31 22.60
C ASN A 135 -0.04 -4.21 23.40
N GLY A 136 -1.33 -3.95 23.14
CA GLY A 136 -2.09 -2.88 23.77
C GLY A 136 -1.67 -1.48 23.30
N TRP A 137 -1.11 -1.34 22.11
CA TRP A 137 -0.70 -0.07 21.52
C TRP A 137 -1.83 0.64 20.78
N LEU A 138 -2.92 -0.07 20.50
CA LEU A 138 -4.10 0.45 19.80
C LEU A 138 -5.35 0.34 20.67
N LEU A 139 -6.29 1.24 20.43
CA LEU A 139 -7.62 1.22 21.03
C LEU A 139 -8.46 0.11 20.38
N ASP A 140 -9.25 -0.62 21.19
CA ASP A 140 -10.29 -1.52 20.71
C ASP A 140 -11.44 -0.70 20.07
N LEU A 141 -11.59 -0.79 18.76
CA LEU A 141 -12.61 -0.03 18.01
C LEU A 141 -13.98 -0.72 18.02
N THR A 142 -14.10 -1.97 18.53
CA THR A 142 -15.36 -2.73 18.51
C THR A 142 -16.51 -1.99 19.19
N PRO A 143 -16.33 -1.39 20.38
CA PRO A 143 -17.41 -0.64 21.03
C PRO A 143 -17.90 0.56 20.20
N TYR A 144 -16.97 1.27 19.57
CA TYR A 144 -17.29 2.41 18.69
C TYR A 144 -18.03 1.93 17.45
N ALA A 145 -17.47 0.95 16.73
CA ALA A 145 -17.99 0.44 15.48
C ALA A 145 -19.39 -0.19 15.61
N THR A 146 -19.67 -0.87 16.73
CA THR A 146 -20.98 -1.50 16.99
C THR A 146 -22.04 -0.54 17.52
N ALA A 147 -21.63 0.55 18.18
CA ALA A 147 -22.54 1.58 18.67
C ALA A 147 -22.92 2.60 17.58
N ASP A 148 -22.08 2.77 16.57
CA ASP A 148 -22.30 3.70 15.47
C ASP A 148 -23.09 3.02 14.33
N ALA A 149 -24.39 3.26 14.29
CA ALA A 149 -25.27 2.70 13.25
C ALA A 149 -24.93 3.18 11.84
N SER A 150 -24.33 4.38 11.69
CA SER A 150 -23.94 4.93 10.38
C SER A 150 -22.73 4.21 9.81
N TYR A 151 -21.86 3.67 10.65
CA TYR A 151 -20.69 2.91 10.26
C TYR A 151 -21.03 1.55 9.61
N GLN A 152 -22.18 0.94 9.98
CA GLN A 152 -22.64 -0.36 9.45
C GLN A 152 -21.59 -1.47 9.61
N TYR A 153 -21.22 -1.78 10.86
CA TYR A 153 -20.18 -2.76 11.20
C TYR A 153 -20.36 -4.13 10.52
N ASP A 154 -21.60 -4.62 10.42
CA ASP A 154 -21.92 -5.94 9.86
C ASP A 154 -21.78 -5.98 8.31
N ASP A 155 -21.64 -4.81 7.65
CA ASP A 155 -21.39 -4.70 6.22
C ASP A 155 -19.92 -4.96 5.85
N LEU A 156 -19.01 -4.96 6.84
CA LEU A 156 -17.61 -5.28 6.60
C LEU A 156 -17.44 -6.71 6.10
N ILE A 157 -16.60 -6.89 5.07
CA ILE A 157 -16.24 -8.20 4.55
C ILE A 157 -15.52 -8.99 5.65
N PRO A 158 -16.03 -10.18 6.06
CA PRO A 158 -15.53 -10.88 7.25
C PRO A 158 -14.03 -11.18 7.24
N THR A 159 -13.47 -11.64 6.11
CA THR A 159 -12.03 -11.95 5.99
C THR A 159 -11.15 -10.73 6.22
N VAL A 160 -11.61 -9.55 5.80
CA VAL A 160 -10.90 -8.27 5.98
C VAL A 160 -10.99 -7.80 7.43
N ARG A 161 -12.21 -7.80 7.99
CA ARG A 161 -12.45 -7.46 9.39
C ARG A 161 -11.64 -8.35 10.34
N ASP A 162 -11.67 -9.66 10.10
CA ASP A 162 -11.01 -10.64 10.97
C ASP A 162 -9.48 -10.51 10.89
N GLY A 163 -8.91 -10.18 9.70
CA GLY A 163 -7.49 -9.89 9.53
C GLY A 163 -6.99 -8.62 10.25
N LEU A 164 -7.90 -7.74 10.67
CA LEU A 164 -7.61 -6.51 11.43
C LEU A 164 -8.03 -6.63 12.91
N SER A 165 -8.35 -7.85 13.34
CA SER A 165 -8.88 -8.16 14.67
C SER A 165 -8.00 -9.14 15.44
N VAL A 166 -8.06 -9.07 16.78
CA VAL A 166 -7.46 -10.04 17.71
C VAL A 166 -8.48 -10.40 18.77
N ASP A 167 -8.69 -11.69 19.02
CA ASP A 167 -9.64 -12.18 20.02
C ASP A 167 -11.05 -11.57 19.86
N GLY A 168 -11.48 -11.36 18.61
CA GLY A 168 -12.78 -10.78 18.27
C GLY A 168 -12.90 -9.26 18.48
N LYS A 169 -11.80 -8.56 18.74
CA LYS A 169 -11.71 -7.12 18.88
C LYS A 169 -11.10 -6.49 17.63
N LEU A 170 -11.79 -5.53 17.05
CA LEU A 170 -11.30 -4.77 15.90
C LEU A 170 -10.30 -3.70 16.37
N PHE A 171 -9.08 -3.70 15.85
CA PHE A 171 -8.06 -2.71 16.20
C PHE A 171 -7.79 -1.68 15.10
N ALA A 172 -8.23 -1.95 13.87
CA ALA A 172 -8.16 -0.98 12.79
C ALA A 172 -9.38 -1.12 11.87
N SER A 173 -9.91 0.01 11.41
CA SER A 173 -11.05 0.08 10.48
C SER A 173 -10.55 0.03 9.04
N PRO A 174 -10.98 -0.92 8.19
CA PRO A 174 -10.46 -1.07 6.84
C PRO A 174 -10.83 0.11 5.95
N PHE A 175 -9.82 0.74 5.32
CA PHE A 175 -10.01 1.83 4.36
C PHE A 175 -10.16 1.30 2.94
N TYR A 176 -9.26 0.44 2.47
CA TYR A 176 -9.47 -0.43 1.32
C TYR A 176 -8.84 -1.80 1.56
N ALA A 177 -9.33 -2.80 0.84
CA ALA A 177 -8.76 -4.14 0.89
C ALA A 177 -8.53 -4.69 -0.52
N GLU A 178 -7.56 -5.60 -0.63
CA GLU A 178 -7.03 -6.06 -1.89
C GLU A 178 -6.45 -7.47 -1.80
N SER A 179 -6.33 -8.11 -2.95
CA SER A 179 -5.44 -9.25 -3.18
C SER A 179 -4.32 -8.82 -4.13
N SER A 180 -3.68 -9.75 -4.80
CA SER A 180 -2.79 -9.50 -5.93
C SER A 180 -3.19 -10.32 -7.14
N PHE A 181 -2.91 -9.76 -8.33
CA PHE A 181 -3.06 -10.44 -9.60
C PHE A 181 -2.10 -9.87 -10.66
N LEU A 182 -2.05 -10.52 -11.83
CA LEU A 182 -1.27 -10.05 -12.95
C LEU A 182 -2.14 -9.17 -13.87
N MET A 183 -1.78 -7.92 -13.99
CA MET A 183 -2.35 -6.96 -14.94
C MET A 183 -1.54 -6.98 -16.23
N TYR A 184 -2.21 -6.92 -17.38
CA TYR A 184 -1.53 -6.93 -18.66
C TYR A 184 -2.26 -6.12 -19.73
N ARG A 185 -1.52 -5.53 -20.65
CA ARG A 185 -2.02 -4.81 -21.81
C ARG A 185 -2.42 -5.79 -22.92
N LYS A 186 -3.73 -6.02 -23.08
CA LYS A 186 -4.27 -6.89 -24.12
C LYS A 186 -3.77 -6.53 -25.52
N ASP A 187 -3.76 -5.25 -25.84
CA ASP A 187 -3.33 -4.73 -27.14
C ASP A 187 -1.82 -4.98 -27.42
N LEU A 188 -0.96 -4.89 -26.40
CA LEU A 188 0.48 -5.13 -26.55
C LEU A 188 0.79 -6.62 -26.67
N LEU A 189 0.11 -7.46 -25.88
CA LEU A 189 0.27 -8.92 -26.00
C LEU A 189 -0.22 -9.43 -27.35
N GLU A 190 -1.40 -8.99 -27.80
CA GLU A 190 -1.95 -9.33 -29.10
C GLU A 190 -1.00 -8.91 -30.25
N ALA A 191 -0.46 -7.69 -30.21
CA ALA A 191 0.49 -7.21 -31.19
C ALA A 191 1.78 -8.06 -31.25
N ALA A 192 2.17 -8.67 -30.12
CA ALA A 192 3.31 -9.60 -30.03
C ALA A 192 2.92 -11.06 -30.31
N GLY A 193 1.65 -11.34 -30.64
CA GLY A 193 1.14 -12.69 -30.88
C GLY A 193 1.11 -13.55 -29.60
N GLN A 194 1.00 -12.92 -28.43
CA GLN A 194 0.94 -13.58 -27.13
C GLN A 194 -0.48 -13.60 -26.59
N THR A 195 -0.77 -14.59 -25.75
CA THR A 195 -2.03 -14.71 -25.00
C THR A 195 -1.70 -15.03 -23.56
N MET A 196 -2.31 -14.31 -22.61
CA MET A 196 -2.16 -14.58 -21.19
C MET A 196 -3.16 -15.64 -20.75
N PRO A 197 -2.73 -16.75 -20.12
CA PRO A 197 -3.65 -17.69 -19.45
C PRO A 197 -4.40 -17.02 -18.29
N ASP A 198 -5.61 -17.49 -17.98
CA ASP A 198 -6.38 -16.99 -16.84
C ASP A 198 -5.67 -17.28 -15.49
N ASN A 199 -4.99 -18.44 -15.40
CA ASN A 199 -4.22 -18.89 -14.25
C ASN A 199 -2.76 -19.16 -14.66
N PRO A 200 -1.93 -18.12 -14.82
CA PRO A 200 -0.59 -18.25 -15.35
C PRO A 200 0.39 -18.84 -14.31
N THR A 201 1.37 -19.56 -14.82
CA THR A 201 2.58 -19.89 -14.07
C THR A 201 3.62 -18.78 -14.22
N TRP A 202 4.56 -18.67 -13.27
CA TRP A 202 5.69 -17.74 -13.38
C TRP A 202 6.56 -17.98 -14.62
N ASP A 203 6.65 -19.24 -15.08
CA ASP A 203 7.41 -19.59 -16.29
C ASP A 203 6.72 -19.07 -17.57
N GLU A 204 5.37 -19.13 -17.64
CA GLU A 204 4.60 -18.52 -18.71
C GLU A 204 4.69 -17.00 -18.69
N VAL A 205 4.54 -16.38 -17.51
CA VAL A 205 4.69 -14.92 -17.35
C VAL A 205 6.06 -14.46 -17.84
N ALA A 206 7.13 -15.15 -17.42
CA ALA A 206 8.49 -14.80 -17.84
C ALA A 206 8.71 -14.98 -19.36
N THR A 207 8.06 -16.00 -19.96
CA THR A 207 8.11 -16.21 -21.40
C THR A 207 7.42 -15.09 -22.15
N ILE A 208 6.21 -14.71 -21.73
CA ILE A 208 5.43 -13.64 -22.33
C ILE A 208 6.14 -12.28 -22.13
N ALA A 209 6.65 -12.02 -20.91
CA ALA A 209 7.39 -10.80 -20.61
C ALA A 209 8.55 -10.57 -21.59
N ARG A 210 9.39 -11.59 -21.80
CA ARG A 210 10.49 -11.52 -22.75
C ARG A 210 10.05 -11.36 -24.19
N ALA A 211 8.88 -11.92 -24.56
CA ALA A 211 8.36 -11.84 -25.92
C ALA A 211 7.80 -10.46 -26.29
N VAL A 212 7.23 -9.75 -25.30
CA VAL A 212 6.67 -8.40 -25.49
C VAL A 212 7.66 -7.27 -25.18
N ASP A 213 8.81 -7.60 -24.58
CA ASP A 213 9.85 -6.64 -24.27
C ASP A 213 10.44 -5.98 -25.52
N SER A 214 10.54 -4.68 -25.50
CA SER A 214 11.05 -3.86 -26.60
C SER A 214 11.85 -2.65 -26.07
N PRO A 215 12.55 -1.90 -26.93
CA PRO A 215 13.23 -0.66 -26.51
C PRO A 215 12.30 0.41 -25.93
N GLU A 216 11.04 0.42 -26.32
CA GLU A 216 10.03 1.40 -25.94
C GLU A 216 9.16 0.95 -24.76
N THR A 217 8.98 -0.37 -24.62
CA THR A 217 8.06 -0.95 -23.62
C THR A 217 8.70 -2.15 -22.93
N ALA A 218 8.89 -2.08 -21.63
CA ALA A 218 9.34 -3.22 -20.83
C ALA A 218 8.28 -4.31 -20.76
N GLY A 219 8.71 -5.58 -20.69
CA GLY A 219 7.80 -6.71 -20.62
C GLY A 219 6.99 -6.73 -19.33
N ILE A 220 7.60 -6.40 -18.17
CA ILE A 220 6.95 -6.45 -16.85
C ILE A 220 7.52 -5.40 -15.89
N CYS A 221 6.67 -4.83 -15.02
CA CYS A 221 7.09 -4.16 -13.80
C CYS A 221 6.91 -5.07 -12.59
N LEU A 222 7.95 -5.17 -11.77
CA LEU A 222 7.93 -5.79 -10.44
C LEU A 222 8.61 -4.86 -9.46
N ARG A 223 8.11 -4.81 -8.21
CA ARG A 223 8.69 -3.95 -7.18
C ARG A 223 10.15 -4.35 -6.91
N GLY A 224 11.07 -3.40 -6.97
CA GLY A 224 12.50 -3.61 -6.67
C GLY A 224 13.05 -2.66 -5.63
N LYS A 225 12.24 -1.67 -5.17
CA LYS A 225 12.57 -0.75 -4.11
C LYS A 225 12.70 -1.48 -2.77
N PRO A 226 13.75 -1.21 -1.97
CA PRO A 226 13.90 -1.79 -0.63
C PRO A 226 12.70 -1.47 0.26
N GLY A 227 12.32 -2.42 1.08
CA GLY A 227 11.22 -2.34 2.03
C GLY A 227 10.50 -3.68 2.12
N TRP A 228 10.11 -4.09 3.33
CA TRP A 228 9.36 -5.35 3.46
C TRP A 228 7.99 -5.28 2.78
N GLY A 229 7.33 -4.10 2.78
CA GLY A 229 6.06 -3.88 2.10
C GLY A 229 6.20 -3.61 0.60
N ASP A 230 7.38 -3.24 0.12
CA ASP A 230 7.71 -3.04 -1.30
C ASP A 230 8.24 -4.32 -1.95
N LEU A 231 9.56 -4.40 -2.24
CA LEU A 231 10.20 -5.59 -2.80
C LEU A 231 9.92 -6.84 -1.95
N GLY A 232 9.91 -6.70 -0.62
CA GLY A 232 9.71 -7.80 0.30
C GLY A 232 8.35 -8.47 0.14
N ALA A 233 7.28 -7.71 -0.05
CA ALA A 233 5.93 -8.23 -0.26
C ALA A 233 5.84 -9.01 -1.58
N SER A 234 6.25 -8.41 -2.70
CA SER A 234 6.22 -9.06 -4.00
C SER A 234 7.13 -10.29 -4.04
N PHE A 235 8.35 -10.18 -3.53
CA PHE A 235 9.30 -11.28 -3.49
C PHE A 235 8.85 -12.43 -2.58
N THR A 236 8.30 -12.15 -1.38
CA THR A 236 7.82 -13.21 -0.47
C THR A 236 6.70 -14.02 -1.12
N THR A 237 5.83 -13.37 -1.90
CA THR A 237 4.79 -14.07 -2.65
C THR A 237 5.39 -14.99 -3.71
N VAL A 238 6.37 -14.52 -4.49
CA VAL A 238 7.11 -15.36 -5.45
C VAL A 238 7.81 -16.51 -4.72
N LEU A 239 8.54 -16.23 -3.63
CA LEU A 239 9.27 -17.21 -2.83
C LEU A 239 8.36 -18.37 -2.37
N ASN A 240 7.16 -18.05 -1.88
CA ASN A 240 6.18 -19.06 -1.46
C ASN A 240 5.87 -20.03 -2.61
N THR A 241 5.67 -19.52 -3.82
CA THR A 241 5.35 -20.36 -5.00
C THR A 241 6.51 -21.24 -5.43
N PHE A 242 7.75 -20.84 -5.16
CA PHE A 242 8.96 -21.63 -5.41
C PHE A 242 9.24 -22.68 -4.31
N GLY A 243 8.38 -22.76 -3.28
CA GLY A 243 8.55 -23.67 -2.14
C GLY A 243 9.57 -23.21 -1.12
N GLY A 244 10.02 -21.96 -1.20
CA GLY A 244 10.88 -21.33 -0.20
C GLY A 244 10.08 -20.73 0.97
N THR A 245 10.77 -20.37 2.02
CA THR A 245 10.25 -19.62 3.18
C THR A 245 11.39 -18.88 3.85
N TRP A 246 11.08 -17.83 4.62
CA TRP A 246 12.07 -17.08 5.41
C TRP A 246 12.54 -17.87 6.63
N TRP A 247 11.62 -18.45 7.38
CA TRP A 247 11.85 -19.33 8.53
C TRP A 247 10.89 -20.51 8.49
N LEU A 248 11.32 -21.62 9.07
CA LEU A 248 10.42 -22.72 9.41
C LEU A 248 9.70 -22.40 10.72
N ALA A 249 8.47 -22.88 10.88
CA ALA A 249 7.85 -22.93 12.19
C ALA A 249 8.38 -24.15 12.97
N ASN A 250 8.66 -23.98 14.26
CA ASN A 250 8.81 -25.07 15.19
C ASN A 250 7.46 -25.77 15.44
N ALA A 251 7.48 -26.94 16.09
CA ALA A 251 6.26 -27.71 16.37
C ALA A 251 5.23 -26.96 17.25
N ASP A 252 5.66 -25.97 18.01
CA ASP A 252 4.84 -25.09 18.84
C ASP A 252 4.43 -23.78 18.13
N GLY A 253 4.74 -23.63 16.86
CA GLY A 253 4.46 -22.45 16.05
C GLY A 253 5.46 -21.30 16.23
N SER A 254 6.44 -21.43 17.11
CA SER A 254 7.50 -20.41 17.27
C SER A 254 8.43 -20.36 16.07
N VAL A 255 9.26 -19.30 16.02
CA VAL A 255 10.24 -19.10 14.93
C VAL A 255 11.35 -20.15 15.04
N GLY A 256 11.53 -20.92 13.98
CA GLY A 256 12.60 -21.90 13.85
C GLY A 256 13.75 -21.39 13.01
N ALA A 257 14.46 -22.30 12.33
CA ALA A 257 15.66 -21.97 11.56
C ALA A 257 15.35 -21.07 10.36
N ALA A 258 16.17 -20.04 10.15
CA ALA A 258 16.18 -19.23 8.93
C ALA A 258 16.49 -20.10 7.70
N GLN A 259 15.88 -19.78 6.56
CA GLN A 259 15.91 -20.59 5.34
C GLN A 259 16.43 -19.82 4.11
N VAL A 260 17.08 -18.69 4.31
CA VAL A 260 17.52 -17.81 3.21
C VAL A 260 18.64 -18.45 2.37
N ASP A 261 19.47 -19.29 2.99
CA ASP A 261 20.55 -20.03 2.33
C ASP A 261 20.09 -21.30 1.59
N GLN A 262 18.78 -21.61 1.62
CA GLN A 262 18.25 -22.83 1.01
C GLN A 262 18.10 -22.68 -0.52
N PRO A 263 18.21 -23.81 -1.27
CA PRO A 263 18.16 -23.79 -2.73
C PRO A 263 16.90 -23.15 -3.30
N GLU A 264 15.73 -23.36 -2.67
CA GLU A 264 14.45 -22.81 -3.12
C GLU A 264 14.42 -21.28 -2.99
N PHE A 265 15.02 -20.74 -1.93
CA PHE A 265 15.13 -19.30 -1.74
C PHE A 265 16.03 -18.67 -2.81
N LYS A 266 17.19 -19.27 -3.06
CA LYS A 266 18.09 -18.83 -4.13
C LYS A 266 17.45 -18.90 -5.49
N GLN A 267 16.70 -19.98 -5.80
CA GLN A 267 15.99 -20.14 -7.08
C GLN A 267 14.92 -19.04 -7.26
N ALA A 268 14.18 -18.70 -6.21
CA ALA A 268 13.19 -17.65 -6.26
C ALA A 268 13.83 -16.27 -6.49
N LEU A 269 14.90 -15.95 -5.76
CA LEU A 269 15.60 -14.68 -5.93
C LEU A 269 16.27 -14.57 -7.30
N GLN A 270 16.91 -15.63 -7.77
CA GLN A 270 17.54 -15.67 -9.11
C GLN A 270 16.47 -15.46 -10.19
N PHE A 271 15.34 -16.17 -10.09
CA PHE A 271 14.22 -15.99 -11.03
C PHE A 271 13.72 -14.54 -11.06
N TYR A 272 13.51 -13.92 -9.88
CA TYR A 272 13.06 -12.55 -9.77
C TYR A 272 14.03 -11.57 -10.41
N VAL A 273 15.31 -11.71 -10.09
CA VAL A 273 16.40 -10.85 -10.64
C VAL A 273 16.55 -11.06 -12.14
N ASP A 274 16.50 -12.30 -12.62
CA ASP A 274 16.62 -12.60 -14.06
C ASP A 274 15.43 -12.04 -14.85
N LEU A 275 14.19 -12.19 -14.33
CA LEU A 275 13.00 -11.66 -14.98
C LEU A 275 13.06 -10.14 -15.11
N VAL A 276 13.38 -9.44 -14.01
CA VAL A 276 13.56 -7.99 -14.00
C VAL A 276 14.74 -7.55 -14.88
N GLY A 277 15.83 -8.31 -14.86
CA GLY A 277 17.02 -8.04 -15.68
C GLY A 277 16.80 -8.22 -17.18
N ASP A 278 15.99 -9.21 -17.57
CA ASP A 278 15.74 -9.58 -18.97
C ASP A 278 14.61 -8.75 -19.60
N ALA A 279 13.55 -8.45 -18.83
CA ALA A 279 12.32 -7.85 -19.36
C ALA A 279 11.69 -6.77 -18.47
N GLY A 280 12.35 -6.37 -17.37
CA GLY A 280 11.90 -5.28 -16.50
C GLY A 280 12.26 -3.90 -17.03
N GLU A 281 11.73 -2.87 -16.38
CA GLU A 281 12.06 -1.48 -16.68
C GLU A 281 13.50 -1.12 -16.24
N ASP A 282 14.02 0.00 -16.76
CA ASP A 282 15.43 0.37 -16.58
C ASP A 282 15.81 0.73 -15.14
N ASP A 283 14.86 1.20 -14.33
CA ASP A 283 15.08 1.63 -12.92
C ASP A 283 14.38 0.73 -11.89
N ALA A 284 14.30 -0.55 -12.20
CA ALA A 284 13.57 -1.55 -11.42
C ALA A 284 13.93 -1.56 -9.93
N ALA A 285 15.20 -1.29 -9.57
CA ALA A 285 15.65 -1.24 -8.17
C ALA A 285 15.01 -0.12 -7.33
N ASN A 286 14.37 0.85 -7.96
CA ASN A 286 13.64 1.95 -7.34
C ASN A 286 12.13 1.86 -7.56
N ALA A 287 11.67 0.85 -8.31
CA ALA A 287 10.26 0.68 -8.61
C ALA A 287 9.48 0.16 -7.38
N SER A 288 8.42 0.85 -7.02
CA SER A 288 7.39 0.43 -6.08
C SER A 288 6.02 0.49 -6.75
N PHE A 289 4.93 0.45 -5.98
CA PHE A 289 3.57 0.52 -6.51
C PHE A 289 3.35 1.75 -7.41
N ASN A 290 3.70 2.94 -6.94
CA ASN A 290 3.42 4.19 -7.65
C ASN A 290 4.26 4.33 -8.94
N GLU A 291 5.53 3.90 -8.92
CA GLU A 291 6.38 3.92 -10.10
C GLU A 291 5.90 2.92 -11.16
N CYS A 292 5.52 1.69 -10.75
CA CYS A 292 4.92 0.72 -11.68
C CYS A 292 3.59 1.20 -12.26
N LEU A 293 2.71 1.79 -11.42
CA LEU A 293 1.44 2.39 -11.87
C LEU A 293 1.68 3.46 -12.94
N ALA A 294 2.59 4.40 -12.67
CA ALA A 294 2.90 5.48 -13.60
C ALA A 294 3.44 4.95 -14.93
N GLN A 295 4.40 4.01 -14.89
CA GLN A 295 4.98 3.41 -16.09
C GLN A 295 3.96 2.59 -16.89
N TYR A 296 3.08 1.86 -16.22
CA TYR A 296 2.03 1.09 -16.89
C TYR A 296 1.01 2.03 -17.57
N ARG A 297 0.53 3.07 -16.88
CA ARG A 297 -0.38 4.09 -17.45
C ARG A 297 0.26 4.82 -18.64
N ASP A 298 1.56 5.08 -18.58
CA ASP A 298 2.33 5.69 -19.69
C ASP A 298 2.54 4.74 -20.88
N GLY A 299 2.16 3.46 -20.79
CA GLY A 299 2.37 2.45 -21.82
C GLY A 299 3.82 1.98 -21.95
N LYS A 300 4.66 2.26 -20.94
CA LYS A 300 6.08 1.86 -20.90
C LYS A 300 6.29 0.46 -20.40
N VAL A 301 5.24 -0.19 -19.90
CA VAL A 301 5.25 -1.55 -19.35
C VAL A 301 4.05 -2.32 -19.89
N ALA A 302 4.27 -3.56 -20.33
CA ALA A 302 3.22 -4.40 -20.89
C ALA A 302 2.48 -5.22 -19.83
N MET A 303 3.14 -5.60 -18.76
CA MET A 303 2.57 -6.39 -17.65
C MET A 303 3.02 -5.82 -16.30
N TRP A 304 2.17 -6.02 -15.28
CA TRP A 304 2.44 -5.61 -13.91
C TRP A 304 1.80 -6.59 -12.93
N TYR A 305 2.62 -7.22 -12.09
CA TYR A 305 2.13 -8.05 -10.99
C TYR A 305 2.14 -7.23 -9.70
N ASP A 306 0.96 -6.96 -9.15
CA ASP A 306 0.81 -6.15 -7.94
C ASP A 306 -0.60 -6.28 -7.35
N ALA A 307 -0.90 -5.41 -6.38
CA ALA A 307 -2.17 -5.24 -5.68
C ALA A 307 -3.36 -5.03 -6.63
N THR A 308 -4.47 -5.71 -6.34
CA THR A 308 -5.69 -5.62 -7.16
C THR A 308 -6.32 -4.23 -7.18
N VAL A 309 -6.03 -3.39 -6.17
CA VAL A 309 -6.49 -2.00 -6.13
C VAL A 309 -6.02 -1.18 -7.34
N ALA A 310 -4.88 -1.56 -7.93
CA ALA A 310 -4.37 -0.92 -9.14
C ALA A 310 -5.36 -1.00 -10.31
N ALA A 311 -6.16 -2.06 -10.42
CA ALA A 311 -7.13 -2.20 -11.50
C ALA A 311 -8.12 -1.03 -11.56
N GLY A 312 -8.60 -0.55 -10.42
CA GLY A 312 -9.46 0.63 -10.35
C GLY A 312 -8.79 1.88 -10.92
N LEU A 313 -7.49 2.06 -10.64
CA LEU A 313 -6.70 3.18 -11.16
C LEU A 313 -6.39 3.04 -12.66
N LEU A 314 -6.29 1.80 -13.18
CA LEU A 314 -6.09 1.53 -14.59
C LEU A 314 -7.38 1.68 -15.41
N GLU A 315 -8.54 1.44 -14.80
CA GLU A 315 -9.87 1.61 -15.41
C GLU A 315 -10.53 2.95 -15.03
N ALA A 316 -9.82 3.82 -14.32
CA ALA A 316 -10.28 5.15 -13.95
C ALA A 316 -10.66 6.00 -15.18
N ASP A 317 -11.57 6.97 -15.01
CA ASP A 317 -12.09 7.80 -16.10
C ASP A 317 -10.98 8.62 -16.79
N ASP A 318 -9.95 8.98 -16.05
CA ASP A 318 -8.78 9.74 -16.52
C ASP A 318 -7.61 8.84 -17.02
N SER A 319 -7.77 7.52 -16.98
CA SER A 319 -6.69 6.59 -17.32
C SER A 319 -6.49 6.44 -18.84
N PRO A 320 -5.27 6.66 -19.36
CA PRO A 320 -4.97 6.52 -20.79
C PRO A 320 -5.00 5.06 -21.27
N VAL A 321 -5.00 4.11 -20.33
CA VAL A 321 -5.04 2.66 -20.61
C VAL A 321 -6.40 2.02 -20.32
N LYS A 322 -7.42 2.81 -19.95
CA LYS A 322 -8.77 2.32 -19.70
C LYS A 322 -9.28 1.42 -20.84
N GLY A 323 -9.82 0.27 -20.49
CA GLY A 323 -10.39 -0.71 -21.43
C GLY A 323 -9.37 -1.54 -22.20
N LYS A 324 -8.05 -1.27 -22.05
CA LYS A 324 -6.98 -2.02 -22.72
C LYS A 324 -6.41 -3.15 -21.85
N ASN A 325 -6.82 -3.20 -20.57
CA ASN A 325 -6.22 -4.09 -19.58
C ASN A 325 -6.93 -5.46 -19.56
N GLY A 326 -6.14 -6.48 -19.26
CA GLY A 326 -6.60 -7.79 -18.86
C GLY A 326 -6.06 -8.12 -17.47
N TYR A 327 -6.75 -8.99 -16.77
CA TYR A 327 -6.44 -9.41 -15.42
C TYR A 327 -6.37 -10.93 -15.38
N ALA A 328 -5.29 -11.49 -14.85
CA ALA A 328 -5.10 -12.91 -14.63
C ALA A 328 -4.79 -13.17 -13.16
N THR A 329 -5.07 -14.35 -12.63
CA THR A 329 -4.77 -14.68 -11.24
C THR A 329 -3.29 -14.45 -10.93
N ALA A 330 -2.96 -14.30 -9.63
CA ALA A 330 -1.58 -14.23 -9.19
C ALA A 330 -0.79 -15.47 -9.65
N PRO A 331 0.39 -15.29 -10.31
CA PRO A 331 1.11 -16.40 -10.92
C PRO A 331 1.62 -17.41 -9.90
N VAL A 332 1.59 -18.70 -10.24
CA VAL A 332 1.99 -19.83 -9.39
C VAL A 332 3.18 -20.59 -9.98
N LYS A 333 3.79 -21.49 -9.18
CA LYS A 333 4.78 -22.46 -9.65
C LYS A 333 4.59 -23.85 -9.02
N LEU A 334 4.73 -23.97 -7.70
CA LEU A 334 4.54 -25.22 -6.94
C LEU A 334 3.30 -25.17 -6.03
N THR A 335 2.61 -24.04 -5.97
CA THR A 335 1.39 -23.82 -5.21
C THR A 335 0.20 -23.71 -6.15
N ASP A 336 -1.01 -23.96 -5.64
CA ASP A 336 -2.26 -23.85 -6.40
C ASP A 336 -2.79 -22.41 -6.44
N ALA A 337 -2.37 -21.56 -5.49
CA ALA A 337 -2.72 -20.14 -5.39
C ALA A 337 -1.55 -19.36 -4.80
N SER A 338 -1.53 -18.04 -5.02
CA SER A 338 -0.47 -17.14 -4.53
C SER A 338 -0.94 -15.72 -4.25
N GLY A 339 -2.19 -15.36 -4.54
CA GLY A 339 -2.72 -14.03 -4.25
C GLY A 339 -2.65 -13.73 -2.76
N TRP A 340 -2.25 -12.51 -2.38
CA TRP A 340 -2.25 -12.09 -0.98
C TRP A 340 -3.62 -11.62 -0.52
N LEU A 341 -3.77 -11.36 0.76
CA LEU A 341 -4.84 -10.58 1.34
C LEU A 341 -4.20 -9.42 2.11
N TRP A 342 -4.63 -8.21 1.81
CA TRP A 342 -4.16 -7.01 2.49
C TRP A 342 -5.30 -6.00 2.69
N SER A 343 -5.21 -5.22 3.74
CA SER A 343 -6.01 -4.00 3.91
C SER A 343 -5.15 -2.92 4.52
N TRP A 344 -5.17 -1.74 3.91
CA TRP A 344 -4.81 -0.52 4.60
C TRP A 344 -5.99 -0.09 5.46
N ALA A 345 -5.73 0.25 6.70
CA ALA A 345 -6.75 0.49 7.71
C ALA A 345 -6.35 1.64 8.63
N LEU A 346 -7.34 2.31 9.22
CA LEU A 346 -7.16 3.41 10.15
C LEU A 346 -7.35 2.91 11.59
N ALA A 347 -6.41 3.23 12.48
CA ALA A 347 -6.40 2.84 13.88
C ALA A 347 -6.21 4.07 14.78
N ILE A 348 -6.66 3.93 16.04
CA ILE A 348 -6.46 4.95 17.08
C ILE A 348 -5.37 4.42 18.03
N PRO A 349 -4.25 5.14 18.21
CA PRO A 349 -3.29 4.83 19.26
C PRO A 349 -3.94 4.77 20.64
N ALA A 350 -3.53 3.81 21.49
CA ALA A 350 -4.15 3.60 22.80
C ALA A 350 -4.07 4.81 23.76
N ASN A 351 -3.11 5.71 23.52
CA ASN A 351 -2.88 6.95 24.29
C ASN A 351 -3.42 8.20 23.59
N SER A 352 -4.25 8.08 22.54
CA SER A 352 -4.89 9.23 21.90
C SER A 352 -5.65 10.08 22.94
N GLY A 353 -5.44 11.40 22.87
CA GLY A 353 -6.06 12.36 23.79
C GLY A 353 -7.56 12.60 23.51
N ASP A 354 -8.03 12.33 22.28
CA ASP A 354 -9.42 12.51 21.87
C ASP A 354 -9.89 11.38 20.95
N PRO A 355 -10.10 10.18 21.49
CA PRO A 355 -10.51 9.02 20.69
C PRO A 355 -11.92 9.18 20.09
N ASP A 356 -12.79 9.98 20.67
CA ASP A 356 -14.14 10.20 20.15
C ASP A 356 -14.11 11.05 18.85
N THR A 357 -13.27 12.07 18.80
CA THR A 357 -13.05 12.87 17.58
C THR A 357 -12.32 12.04 16.51
N ALA A 358 -11.32 11.23 16.91
CA ALA A 358 -10.63 10.30 16.02
C ALA A 358 -11.60 9.27 15.41
N TRP A 359 -12.52 8.71 16.23
CA TRP A 359 -13.53 7.78 15.72
C TRP A 359 -14.50 8.45 14.74
N LYS A 360 -14.97 9.66 15.00
CA LYS A 360 -15.84 10.37 14.05
C LYS A 360 -15.22 10.47 12.66
N TYR A 361 -13.89 10.76 12.61
CA TYR A 361 -13.17 10.78 11.35
C TYR A 361 -13.06 9.39 10.74
N ILE A 362 -12.66 8.37 11.50
CA ILE A 362 -12.52 6.99 11.00
C ILE A 362 -13.85 6.45 10.49
N SER A 363 -14.94 6.66 11.23
CA SER A 363 -16.28 6.21 10.83
C SER A 363 -16.72 6.80 9.49
N TRP A 364 -16.46 8.10 9.25
CA TRP A 364 -16.71 8.73 7.96
C TRP A 364 -15.75 8.20 6.89
N ALA A 365 -14.44 8.23 7.15
CA ALA A 365 -13.38 7.90 6.19
C ALA A 365 -13.45 6.46 5.65
N THR A 366 -13.94 5.53 6.47
CA THR A 366 -14.04 4.10 6.16
C THR A 366 -15.50 3.62 6.06
N GLY A 367 -16.44 4.56 6.15
CA GLY A 367 -17.87 4.31 6.10
C GLY A 367 -18.44 4.27 4.66
N PRO A 368 -19.67 3.78 4.51
CA PRO A 368 -20.32 3.70 3.20
C PRO A 368 -20.62 5.08 2.59
N GLU A 369 -20.68 6.13 3.41
CA GLU A 369 -20.89 7.50 2.95
C GLU A 369 -19.68 7.98 2.15
N TYR A 370 -18.46 7.87 2.69
CA TYR A 370 -17.24 8.26 1.97
C TYR A 370 -17.08 7.50 0.64
N ILE A 371 -17.39 6.21 0.61
CA ILE A 371 -17.32 5.41 -0.63
C ILE A 371 -18.19 6.02 -1.73
N LYS A 372 -19.42 6.45 -1.40
CA LYS A 372 -20.34 7.09 -2.35
C LYS A 372 -19.86 8.48 -2.77
N GLU A 373 -19.40 9.27 -1.82
CA GLU A 373 -18.85 10.59 -2.08
C GLU A 373 -17.59 10.51 -2.97
N ALA A 374 -16.68 9.58 -2.67
CA ALA A 374 -15.51 9.34 -3.50
C ALA A 374 -15.90 9.06 -4.96
N GLY A 375 -16.85 8.14 -5.20
CA GLY A 375 -17.28 7.78 -6.56
C GLY A 375 -17.78 8.95 -7.41
N THR A 376 -18.24 10.04 -6.78
CA THR A 376 -18.76 11.23 -7.46
C THR A 376 -17.81 12.41 -7.50
N HIS A 377 -16.78 12.44 -6.65
CA HIS A 377 -15.91 13.61 -6.47
C HIS A 377 -14.46 13.39 -6.90
N ILE A 378 -13.95 12.13 -6.88
CA ILE A 378 -12.57 11.88 -7.32
C ILE A 378 -12.45 11.89 -8.85
N PRO A 379 -11.30 12.32 -9.42
CA PRO A 379 -11.09 12.34 -10.86
C PRO A 379 -11.21 10.97 -11.53
N GLY A 380 -10.82 9.91 -10.81
CA GLY A 380 -10.90 8.52 -11.30
C GLY A 380 -12.32 7.94 -11.36
N GLY A 381 -13.30 8.61 -10.78
CA GLY A 381 -14.69 8.17 -10.73
C GLY A 381 -14.90 6.86 -9.97
N TRP A 382 -16.02 6.20 -10.24
CA TRP A 382 -16.43 4.99 -9.51
C TRP A 382 -15.43 3.81 -9.60
N ALA A 383 -14.63 3.71 -10.66
CA ALA A 383 -13.64 2.64 -10.75
C ALA A 383 -12.53 2.74 -9.70
N ALA A 384 -12.17 3.97 -9.30
CA ALA A 384 -11.02 4.25 -8.43
C ALA A 384 -11.36 4.42 -6.95
N ILE A 385 -12.62 4.21 -6.53
CA ILE A 385 -13.01 4.26 -5.12
C ILE A 385 -12.25 3.22 -4.29
N PRO A 386 -12.10 3.41 -2.95
CA PRO A 386 -11.54 2.41 -2.06
C PRO A 386 -12.36 1.09 -2.09
N PRO A 387 -11.83 -0.04 -2.60
CA PRO A 387 -12.59 -1.27 -2.77
C PRO A 387 -12.39 -2.23 -1.60
N GLY A 388 -13.09 -3.38 -1.62
CA GLY A 388 -12.74 -4.59 -0.88
C GLY A 388 -13.08 -4.60 0.60
N THR A 389 -13.70 -3.56 1.15
CA THR A 389 -13.97 -3.47 2.59
C THR A 389 -15.40 -3.81 2.98
N ARG A 390 -16.37 -3.54 2.10
CA ARG A 390 -17.80 -3.62 2.38
C ARG A 390 -18.55 -4.37 1.29
N SER A 391 -19.47 -5.25 1.70
CA SER A 391 -20.32 -6.01 0.77
C SER A 391 -21.21 -5.08 -0.05
N SER A 392 -21.76 -4.04 0.57
CA SER A 392 -22.65 -3.06 -0.09
C SER A 392 -21.97 -2.25 -1.20
N THR A 393 -20.63 -2.11 -1.19
CA THR A 393 -19.90 -1.44 -2.28
C THR A 393 -20.13 -2.15 -3.61
N TYR A 394 -20.18 -3.48 -3.59
CA TYR A 394 -20.37 -4.31 -4.79
C TYR A 394 -21.83 -4.37 -5.25
N GLU A 395 -22.77 -3.78 -4.50
CA GLU A 395 -24.18 -3.63 -4.85
C GLU A 395 -24.48 -2.26 -5.49
N ILE A 396 -23.52 -1.31 -5.48
CA ILE A 396 -23.68 0.02 -6.08
C ILE A 396 -23.66 -0.12 -7.61
N PRO A 397 -24.77 0.25 -8.33
CA PRO A 397 -24.85 0.05 -9.78
C PRO A 397 -23.76 0.77 -10.57
N GLU A 398 -23.37 1.97 -10.13
CA GLU A 398 -22.32 2.78 -10.76
C GLU A 398 -20.95 2.10 -10.60
N TYR A 399 -20.65 1.53 -9.43
CA TYR A 399 -19.44 0.75 -9.21
C TYR A 399 -19.44 -0.53 -10.02
N GLN A 400 -20.53 -1.29 -10.03
CA GLN A 400 -20.65 -2.50 -10.85
C GLN A 400 -20.38 -2.22 -12.33
N GLN A 401 -20.88 -1.11 -12.85
CA GLN A 401 -20.63 -0.70 -14.23
C GLN A 401 -19.16 -0.31 -14.46
N ALA A 402 -18.59 0.52 -13.59
CA ALA A 402 -17.24 1.04 -13.74
C ALA A 402 -16.16 -0.03 -13.51
N ALA A 403 -16.39 -0.94 -12.55
CA ALA A 403 -15.47 -1.98 -12.14
C ALA A 403 -15.72 -3.36 -12.80
N ALA A 404 -16.62 -3.43 -13.79
CA ALA A 404 -17.05 -4.68 -14.45
C ALA A 404 -15.88 -5.55 -14.98
N ALA A 405 -14.74 -4.93 -15.29
CA ALA A 405 -13.58 -5.63 -15.82
C ALA A 405 -12.77 -6.39 -14.76
N PHE A 406 -12.90 -6.07 -13.45
CA PHE A 406 -12.00 -6.56 -12.42
C PHE A 406 -12.66 -6.86 -11.06
N ALA A 407 -13.84 -6.33 -10.74
CA ALA A 407 -14.42 -6.41 -9.39
C ALA A 407 -14.64 -7.84 -8.91
N ASP A 408 -15.26 -8.70 -9.72
CA ASP A 408 -15.52 -10.09 -9.37
C ASP A 408 -14.22 -10.89 -9.17
N GLN A 409 -13.21 -10.61 -10.01
CA GLN A 409 -11.91 -11.27 -9.91
C GLN A 409 -11.16 -10.80 -8.65
N THR A 410 -11.27 -9.52 -8.29
CA THR A 410 -10.70 -8.99 -7.04
C THR A 410 -11.31 -9.64 -5.82
N LEU A 411 -12.65 -9.73 -5.73
CA LEU A 411 -13.33 -10.41 -4.63
C LEU A 411 -12.92 -11.87 -4.52
N THR A 412 -12.97 -12.59 -5.65
CA THR A 412 -12.55 -14.00 -5.68
C THR A 412 -11.10 -14.16 -5.21
N ALA A 413 -10.19 -13.30 -5.68
CA ALA A 413 -8.78 -13.35 -5.27
C ALA A 413 -8.58 -13.13 -3.76
N MET A 414 -9.38 -12.24 -3.14
CA MET A 414 -9.35 -12.01 -1.70
C MET A 414 -9.90 -13.21 -0.91
N GLU A 415 -10.99 -13.83 -1.39
CA GLU A 415 -11.62 -14.98 -0.74
C GLU A 415 -10.76 -16.25 -0.76
N VAL A 416 -10.02 -16.46 -1.86
CA VAL A 416 -9.17 -17.66 -2.03
C VAL A 416 -7.72 -17.46 -1.61
N ALA A 417 -7.36 -16.29 -1.06
CA ALA A 417 -6.00 -16.01 -0.63
C ALA A 417 -5.52 -17.03 0.40
N PRO A 418 -4.40 -17.74 0.14
CA PRO A 418 -3.94 -18.84 0.99
C PRO A 418 -3.20 -18.33 2.25
N ILE A 419 -3.83 -17.45 3.04
CA ILE A 419 -3.19 -16.73 4.15
C ILE A 419 -2.63 -17.65 5.23
N ASP A 420 -3.26 -18.81 5.49
CA ASP A 420 -2.81 -19.78 6.50
C ASP A 420 -1.66 -20.68 5.98
N ASN A 421 -1.67 -20.97 4.68
CA ASN A 421 -0.71 -21.88 4.04
C ASN A 421 -0.26 -21.32 2.69
N PRO A 422 0.50 -20.23 2.66
CA PRO A 422 0.83 -19.53 1.41
C PRO A 422 1.90 -20.22 0.55
N GLY A 423 2.60 -21.22 1.12
CA GLY A 423 3.67 -21.96 0.46
C GLY A 423 3.58 -23.45 0.76
N THR A 424 4.65 -24.17 0.49
CA THR A 424 4.75 -25.63 0.69
C THR A 424 5.32 -26.02 2.05
N LYS A 425 5.76 -25.05 2.85
CA LYS A 425 6.39 -25.25 4.16
C LYS A 425 5.63 -24.47 5.23
N PRO A 426 5.45 -25.03 6.46
CA PRO A 426 4.86 -24.30 7.56
C PRO A 426 5.78 -23.13 7.98
N ARG A 427 5.19 -21.99 8.32
CA ARG A 427 5.92 -20.81 8.76
C ARG A 427 5.34 -20.23 10.05
N PRO A 428 6.13 -19.48 10.85
CA PRO A 428 5.69 -18.90 12.11
C PRO A 428 4.83 -17.65 11.92
N GLY A 429 4.15 -17.25 13.00
CA GLY A 429 3.50 -15.95 13.11
C GLY A 429 2.03 -15.96 12.69
N VAL A 430 1.45 -14.75 12.60
CA VAL A 430 0.08 -14.57 12.15
C VAL A 430 -0.09 -14.86 10.66
N PRO A 431 -1.30 -15.26 10.22
CA PRO A 431 -1.57 -15.53 8.80
C PRO A 431 -1.23 -14.35 7.88
N GLY A 432 -0.78 -14.67 6.67
CA GLY A 432 -0.48 -13.69 5.63
C GLY A 432 0.30 -14.33 4.50
N VAL A 433 0.29 -13.80 3.29
CA VAL A 433 0.98 -14.34 2.12
C VAL A 433 2.28 -13.59 1.86
N GLN A 434 2.22 -12.28 1.77
CA GLN A 434 3.29 -11.38 1.34
C GLN A 434 4.28 -10.99 2.47
N TYR A 435 4.10 -11.51 3.68
CA TYR A 435 4.96 -11.26 4.84
C TYR A 435 5.03 -12.50 5.73
N VAL A 436 5.96 -12.55 6.65
CA VAL A 436 5.94 -13.47 7.78
C VAL A 436 5.44 -12.71 9.01
N GLY A 437 4.34 -13.17 9.61
CA GLY A 437 3.59 -12.43 10.65
C GLY A 437 4.25 -12.45 12.02
N ILE A 438 5.55 -12.15 12.10
CA ILE A 438 6.32 -12.03 13.34
C ILE A 438 6.84 -10.59 13.49
N PRO A 439 6.98 -10.05 14.71
CA PRO A 439 7.39 -8.65 14.92
C PRO A 439 8.72 -8.29 14.26
N GLN A 440 9.63 -9.23 14.15
CA GLN A 440 10.96 -9.01 13.59
C GLN A 440 10.98 -8.90 12.07
N PHE A 441 9.90 -9.30 11.38
CA PHE A 441 9.89 -9.31 9.91
C PHE A 441 10.02 -7.91 9.31
N GLN A 442 9.51 -6.88 9.96
CA GLN A 442 9.66 -5.49 9.51
C GLN A 442 11.14 -5.11 9.35
N ASP A 443 11.97 -5.38 10.35
CA ASP A 443 13.42 -5.09 10.30
C ASP A 443 14.14 -6.04 9.33
N VAL A 444 13.95 -7.34 9.51
CA VAL A 444 14.67 -8.35 8.70
C VAL A 444 14.29 -8.24 7.23
N GLY A 445 12.99 -8.13 6.91
CA GLY A 445 12.51 -7.98 5.54
C GLY A 445 13.06 -6.73 4.87
N THR A 446 13.08 -5.59 5.57
CA THR A 446 13.64 -4.34 5.05
C THR A 446 15.13 -4.47 4.78
N ARG A 447 15.93 -4.93 5.76
CA ARG A 447 17.39 -5.07 5.61
C ARG A 447 17.79 -6.11 4.55
N CYS A 448 17.06 -7.21 4.43
CA CYS A 448 17.27 -8.20 3.38
C CYS A 448 16.93 -7.64 1.99
N THR A 449 15.83 -6.88 1.87
CA THR A 449 15.46 -6.30 0.58
C THR A 449 16.40 -5.19 0.12
N GLU A 450 17.13 -4.53 1.01
CA GLU A 450 18.26 -3.66 0.65
C GLU A 450 19.35 -4.45 -0.12
N GLN A 451 19.66 -5.67 0.34
CA GLN A 451 20.62 -6.57 -0.34
C GLN A 451 20.05 -7.02 -1.70
N PHE A 452 18.80 -7.46 -1.75
CA PHE A 452 18.16 -7.95 -2.97
C PHE A 452 17.98 -6.84 -4.02
N SER A 453 17.61 -5.65 -3.63
CA SER A 453 17.60 -4.46 -4.50
C SER A 453 19.01 -4.14 -5.03
N GLY A 454 20.02 -4.35 -4.21
CA GLY A 454 21.43 -4.26 -4.63
C GLY A 454 21.77 -5.25 -5.74
N VAL A 455 21.22 -6.48 -5.68
CA VAL A 455 21.39 -7.49 -6.76
C VAL A 455 20.66 -7.07 -8.02
N ILE A 456 19.39 -6.60 -7.92
CA ILE A 456 18.60 -6.07 -9.05
C ILE A 456 19.35 -4.93 -9.74
N ALA A 457 19.98 -4.05 -8.97
CA ALA A 457 20.79 -2.94 -9.48
C ALA A 457 22.17 -3.37 -10.03
N GLY A 458 22.54 -4.66 -9.91
CA GLY A 458 23.85 -5.19 -10.31
C GLY A 458 25.03 -4.68 -9.47
N ARG A 459 24.77 -4.25 -8.23
CA ARG A 459 25.78 -3.76 -7.27
C ARG A 459 26.32 -4.83 -6.33
N ILE A 460 25.53 -5.86 -6.07
CA ILE A 460 25.81 -6.94 -5.12
C ILE A 460 25.68 -8.27 -5.86
N ASP A 461 26.56 -9.23 -5.57
CA ASP A 461 26.41 -10.61 -6.04
C ASP A 461 25.28 -11.31 -5.28
N ILE A 462 24.54 -12.21 -5.95
CA ILE A 462 23.39 -12.87 -5.35
C ILE A 462 23.78 -13.74 -4.14
N ASP A 463 24.91 -14.43 -4.19
CA ASP A 463 25.37 -15.28 -3.09
C ASP A 463 25.82 -14.44 -1.89
N ASP A 464 26.44 -13.27 -2.12
CA ASP A 464 26.78 -12.31 -1.06
C ASP A 464 25.50 -11.75 -0.41
N ALA A 465 24.49 -11.39 -1.21
CA ALA A 465 23.20 -10.89 -0.71
C ALA A 465 22.46 -11.93 0.13
N LEU A 466 22.43 -13.20 -0.33
CA LEU A 466 21.81 -14.30 0.41
C LEU A 466 22.56 -14.60 1.72
N GLY A 467 23.91 -14.60 1.70
CA GLY A 467 24.71 -14.77 2.91
C GLY A 467 24.45 -13.70 3.95
N ALA A 468 24.47 -12.42 3.53
CA ALA A 468 24.17 -11.30 4.42
C ALA A 468 22.74 -11.38 5.00
N CYS A 469 21.77 -11.73 4.17
CA CYS A 469 20.38 -11.88 4.62
C CYS A 469 20.21 -13.11 5.54
N GLN A 470 20.88 -14.24 5.29
CA GLN A 470 20.88 -15.40 6.18
C GLN A 470 21.42 -15.04 7.57
N ASP A 471 22.51 -14.26 7.62
CA ASP A 471 23.08 -13.79 8.89
C ASP A 471 22.09 -12.88 9.65
N ILE A 472 21.38 -11.99 8.95
CA ILE A 472 20.33 -11.12 9.53
C ILE A 472 19.18 -11.98 10.06
N ALA A 473 18.63 -12.88 9.24
CA ALA A 473 17.48 -13.71 9.59
C ALA A 473 17.80 -14.71 10.73
N SER A 474 19.03 -15.20 10.83
CA SER A 474 19.48 -16.12 11.87
C SER A 474 19.58 -15.50 13.27
N GLN A 475 19.49 -14.17 13.38
CA GLN A 475 19.42 -13.48 14.68
C GLN A 475 18.02 -13.58 15.31
N VAL A 476 17.03 -14.06 14.56
CA VAL A 476 15.66 -14.29 15.01
C VAL A 476 15.45 -15.77 15.23
N GLY A 477 14.92 -16.16 16.40
CA GLY A 477 14.61 -17.57 16.72
C GLY A 477 15.80 -18.38 17.28
N GLY A 478 16.89 -17.70 17.69
CA GLY A 478 18.04 -18.30 18.39
C GLY A 478 17.84 -18.41 19.88
#